data_372a9859be2937c6be5e9438aacfd913
#
_entry.id   372a9859be2937c6be5e9438aacfd913
#
_cell.length_a   1.000
_cell.length_b   1.000
_cell.length_c   1.000
_cell.angle_alpha   90.00
_cell.angle_beta   90.00
_cell.angle_gamma   90.00
#
_symmetry.space_group_name_H-M   'P 1'
#
loop_
_entity.id
_entity.type
_entity.pdbx_description
1 polymer ?
#
loop_
_entity_poly.entity_id
_entity_poly.type
_entity_poly.pdbx_seq_one_letter_code
_entity_poly.pdbx_strand_id
1 'polypeptide(L)'
;VSITDIRDGLEANLETISGLRGYSEIPENPSIPAAVVTLDTIEYDQSFQKGLVLYNFSVTVIVGRFNSRSAQQNLNDYADNTGSNSIKTAIESDKSLGGSAFDVRVTSMTGISNIDLNDGNNYIGMDFSVTCYAN
;
A
#
# COMPACT_ATOMS: atom_id res chain seq x y z
N VAL A 1 -20.27 -0.87 -2.67
CA VAL A 1 -18.89 -1.06 -2.20
C VAL A 1 -18.47 0.15 -1.38
N SER A 2 -17.90 -0.08 -0.22
CA SER A 2 -17.44 1.00 0.65
C SER A 2 -15.92 1.17 0.56
N ILE A 3 -15.46 2.38 0.86
CA ILE A 3 -14.02 2.67 0.92
C ILE A 3 -13.35 1.78 1.98
N THR A 4 -14.04 1.54 3.09
CA THR A 4 -13.52 0.68 4.16
C THR A 4 -13.28 -0.75 3.65
N ASP A 5 -14.22 -1.30 2.87
CA ASP A 5 -14.06 -2.65 2.30
C ASP A 5 -12.84 -2.72 1.36
N ILE A 6 -12.63 -1.67 0.56
CA ILE A 6 -11.47 -1.61 -0.34
C ILE A 6 -10.17 -1.55 0.46
N ARG A 7 -10.12 -0.72 1.50
CA ARG A 7 -8.95 -0.62 2.38
C ARG A 7 -8.65 -1.96 3.07
N ASP A 8 -9.68 -2.61 3.59
CA ASP A 8 -9.52 -3.90 4.27
C ASP A 8 -8.98 -4.95 3.30
N GLY A 9 -9.44 -4.94 2.06
CA GLY A 9 -8.94 -5.82 1.02
C GLY A 9 -7.48 -5.56 0.68
N LEU A 10 -7.09 -4.29 0.59
CA LEU A 10 -5.70 -3.91 0.36
C LEU A 10 -4.80 -4.35 1.52
N GLU A 11 -5.25 -4.15 2.77
CA GLU A 11 -4.51 -4.61 3.93
C GLU A 11 -4.32 -6.13 3.91
N ALA A 12 -5.37 -6.87 3.61
CA ALA A 12 -5.31 -8.33 3.56
C ALA A 12 -4.30 -8.79 2.51
N ASN A 13 -4.28 -8.15 1.34
CA ASN A 13 -3.32 -8.47 0.29
C ASN A 13 -1.88 -8.15 0.73
N LEU A 14 -1.68 -7.01 1.40
CA LEU A 14 -0.35 -6.63 1.89
C LEU A 14 0.15 -7.60 2.95
N GLU A 15 -0.73 -8.08 3.81
CA GLU A 15 -0.35 -9.00 4.87
C GLU A 15 -0.01 -10.41 4.37
N THR A 16 -0.17 -10.69 3.08
CA THR A 16 0.37 -11.92 2.48
C THR A 16 1.89 -11.94 2.46
N ILE A 17 2.53 -10.77 2.56
CA ILE A 17 3.98 -10.70 2.73
C ILE A 17 4.32 -11.04 4.18
N SER A 18 5.18 -12.05 4.36
CA SER A 18 5.56 -12.50 5.69
C SER A 18 6.24 -11.37 6.46
N GLY A 19 5.74 -11.08 7.66
CA GLY A 19 6.30 -10.07 8.54
C GLY A 19 5.85 -8.64 8.29
N LEU A 20 5.13 -8.38 7.20
CA LEU A 20 4.60 -7.05 6.92
C LEU A 20 3.24 -6.87 7.59
N ARG A 21 3.05 -5.72 8.24
CA ARG A 21 1.79 -5.35 8.87
C ARG A 21 1.10 -4.27 8.04
N GLY A 22 -0.20 -4.45 7.77
CA GLY A 22 -1.01 -3.46 7.07
C GLY A 22 -1.82 -2.62 8.06
N TYR A 23 -1.89 -1.31 7.81
CA TYR A 23 -2.68 -0.39 8.62
C TYR A 23 -3.49 0.52 7.71
N SER A 24 -4.76 0.77 8.06
CA SER A 24 -5.58 1.76 7.36
C SER A 24 -5.35 3.18 7.85
N GLU A 25 -4.70 3.32 9.02
CA GLU A 25 -4.32 4.60 9.59
C GLU A 25 -2.93 4.46 10.20
N ILE A 26 -2.20 5.59 10.35
CA ILE A 26 -0.88 5.57 10.99
C ILE A 26 -1.06 5.32 12.47
N PRO A 27 -0.61 4.18 13.00
CA PRO A 27 -0.72 3.90 14.44
C PRO A 27 0.34 4.67 15.22
N GLU A 28 0.12 4.83 16.54
CA GLU A 28 1.09 5.50 17.40
C GLU A 28 2.42 4.75 17.47
N ASN A 29 2.36 3.42 17.53
CA ASN A 29 3.55 2.56 17.62
C ASN A 29 3.45 1.43 16.59
N PRO A 30 3.73 1.71 15.31
CA PRO A 30 3.62 0.67 14.29
C PRO A 30 4.68 -0.42 14.47
N SER A 31 4.30 -1.65 14.17
CA SER A 31 5.25 -2.75 14.07
C SER A 31 5.93 -2.69 12.72
N ILE A 32 7.23 -2.45 12.70
CA ILE A 32 8.03 -2.32 11.49
C ILE A 32 8.50 -3.71 11.03
N PRO A 33 8.43 -4.07 9.76
CA PRO A 33 7.95 -3.26 8.62
C PRO A 33 6.43 -3.12 8.60
N ALA A 34 5.97 -1.97 8.13
CA ALA A 34 4.54 -1.64 8.10
C ALA A 34 4.16 -1.01 6.76
N ALA A 35 2.92 -1.23 6.36
CA ALA A 35 2.34 -0.60 5.18
C ALA A 35 1.08 0.16 5.61
N VAL A 36 1.02 1.44 5.32
CA VAL A 36 -0.12 2.29 5.66
C VAL A 36 -0.86 2.65 4.39
N VAL A 37 -2.17 2.36 4.35
CA VAL A 37 -3.02 2.62 3.19
C VAL A 37 -3.73 3.95 3.41
N THR A 38 -3.49 4.92 2.52
CA THR A 38 -4.08 6.24 2.58
C THR A 38 -4.84 6.53 1.28
N LEU A 39 -6.07 7.02 1.40
CA LEU A 39 -6.85 7.42 0.23
C LEU A 39 -6.41 8.81 -0.21
N ASP A 40 -5.96 8.94 -1.47
CA ASP A 40 -5.52 10.21 -2.04
C ASP A 40 -6.66 10.93 -2.74
N THR A 41 -7.21 10.30 -3.78
CA THR A 41 -8.26 10.90 -4.61
C THR A 41 -9.28 9.85 -5.02
N ILE A 42 -10.48 10.33 -5.32
CA ILE A 42 -11.53 9.52 -5.91
C ILE A 42 -11.99 10.23 -7.17
N GLU A 43 -12.03 9.50 -8.28
CA GLU A 43 -12.53 10.01 -9.55
C GLU A 43 -13.86 9.34 -9.84
N TYR A 44 -14.92 10.11 -9.72
CA TYR A 44 -16.28 9.61 -9.88
C TYR A 44 -16.71 9.55 -11.34
N ASP A 45 -17.69 8.72 -11.62
CA ASP A 45 -18.39 8.71 -12.91
C ASP A 45 -17.46 8.50 -14.11
N GLN A 46 -16.59 7.49 -14.02
CA GLN A 46 -15.63 7.18 -15.08
C GLN A 46 -16.25 6.41 -16.24
N SER A 47 -17.54 6.11 -16.19
CA SER A 47 -18.27 5.50 -17.30
C SER A 47 -19.57 6.28 -17.54
N PHE A 48 -20.14 6.12 -18.74
CA PHE A 48 -21.38 6.82 -19.11
C PHE A 48 -22.56 6.47 -18.20
N GLN A 49 -22.56 5.28 -17.62
CA GLN A 49 -23.65 4.81 -16.76
C GLN A 49 -23.32 4.95 -15.29
N LYS A 50 -22.27 5.71 -14.97
CA LYS A 50 -21.85 5.99 -13.60
C LYS A 50 -21.58 4.73 -12.78
N GLY A 51 -21.20 3.63 -13.47
CA GLY A 51 -20.92 2.35 -12.82
C GLY A 51 -19.47 2.15 -12.47
N LEU A 52 -18.59 3.11 -12.75
CA LEU A 52 -17.16 2.98 -12.52
C LEU A 52 -16.63 4.18 -11.72
N VAL A 53 -15.92 3.88 -10.66
CA VAL A 53 -15.25 4.88 -9.82
C VAL A 53 -13.80 4.45 -9.67
N LEU A 54 -12.88 5.40 -9.80
CA LEU A 54 -11.47 5.16 -9.56
C LEU A 54 -11.08 5.66 -8.18
N TYR A 55 -10.55 4.78 -7.37
CA TYR A 55 -10.03 5.11 -6.05
C TYR A 55 -8.51 5.05 -6.11
N ASN A 56 -7.87 6.19 -5.86
CA ASN A 56 -6.40 6.28 -5.87
C ASN A 56 -5.90 6.31 -4.43
N PHE A 57 -5.11 5.30 -4.09
CA PHE A 57 -4.53 5.16 -2.76
C PHE A 57 -3.03 5.32 -2.83
N SER A 58 -2.44 5.79 -1.73
CA SER A 58 -1.00 5.71 -1.50
C SER A 58 -0.77 4.65 -0.42
N VAL A 59 0.12 3.71 -0.71
CA VAL A 59 0.58 2.74 0.27
C VAL A 59 1.98 3.13 0.67
N THR A 60 2.13 3.62 1.89
CA THR A 60 3.42 4.00 2.45
C THR A 60 4.01 2.80 3.18
N VAL A 61 5.12 2.30 2.70
CA VAL A 61 5.80 1.16 3.31
C VAL A 61 6.98 1.67 4.13
N ILE A 62 6.94 1.42 5.43
CA ILE A 62 7.99 1.79 6.38
C ILE A 62 8.80 0.53 6.64
N VAL A 63 10.06 0.51 6.20
CA VAL A 63 10.86 -0.71 6.15
C VAL A 63 11.68 -0.92 7.40
N GLY A 64 12.22 0.16 7.96
CA GLY A 64 13.05 0.10 9.15
C GLY A 64 13.69 1.45 9.42
N ARG A 65 14.64 1.48 10.34
CA ARG A 65 15.35 2.72 10.66
C ARG A 65 16.19 3.18 9.47
N PHE A 66 16.28 4.48 9.30
CA PHE A 66 16.95 5.11 8.14
C PHE A 66 18.39 4.62 7.96
N ASN A 67 19.12 4.42 9.05
CA ASN A 67 20.52 4.01 9.02
C ASN A 67 20.73 2.49 8.95
N SER A 68 19.67 1.69 8.93
CA SER A 68 19.79 0.25 8.91
C SER A 68 20.15 -0.24 7.51
N ARG A 69 21.24 -1.01 7.41
CA ARG A 69 21.61 -1.65 6.14
C ARG A 69 20.55 -2.68 5.72
N SER A 70 20.03 -3.43 6.67
CA SER A 70 18.98 -4.43 6.38
C SER A 70 17.72 -3.76 5.83
N ALA A 71 17.34 -2.62 6.38
CA ALA A 71 16.19 -1.88 5.87
C ALA A 71 16.41 -1.43 4.43
N GLN A 72 17.59 -0.92 4.11
CA GLN A 72 17.92 -0.48 2.76
C GLN A 72 17.92 -1.65 1.76
N GLN A 73 18.38 -2.82 2.17
CA GLN A 73 18.34 -4.03 1.33
C GLN A 73 16.90 -4.53 1.14
N ASN A 74 16.13 -4.58 2.22
CA ASN A 74 14.74 -5.03 2.17
C ASN A 74 13.88 -4.12 1.30
N LEU A 75 14.22 -2.84 1.24
CA LEU A 75 13.50 -1.87 0.43
C LEU A 75 13.49 -2.26 -1.05
N ASN A 76 14.61 -2.77 -1.56
CA ASN A 76 14.68 -3.25 -2.94
C ASN A 76 13.75 -4.44 -3.17
N ASP A 77 13.68 -5.37 -2.22
CA ASP A 77 12.81 -6.53 -2.32
C ASP A 77 11.33 -6.11 -2.38
N TYR A 78 10.93 -5.14 -1.58
CA TYR A 78 9.56 -4.62 -1.60
C TYR A 78 9.25 -3.89 -2.91
N ALA A 79 10.23 -3.25 -3.50
CA ALA A 79 10.05 -2.49 -4.74
C ALA A 79 10.15 -3.34 -6.01
N ASP A 80 10.62 -4.57 -5.91
CA ASP A 80 10.76 -5.46 -7.06
C ASP A 80 9.42 -5.71 -7.73
N ASN A 81 9.45 -5.91 -9.04
CA ASN A 81 8.25 -6.17 -9.83
C ASN A 81 7.61 -7.53 -9.48
N THR A 82 8.41 -8.49 -9.06
CA THR A 82 7.95 -9.83 -8.69
C THR A 82 8.71 -10.31 -7.46
N GLY A 83 8.20 -11.36 -6.83
CA GLY A 83 8.86 -11.99 -5.68
C GLY A 83 7.95 -12.07 -4.48
N SER A 84 8.34 -12.86 -3.49
CA SER A 84 7.53 -13.10 -2.29
C SER A 84 7.37 -11.86 -1.41
N ASN A 85 8.29 -10.89 -1.51
CA ASN A 85 8.22 -9.64 -0.75
C ASN A 85 7.83 -8.44 -1.61
N SER A 86 7.47 -8.65 -2.87
CA SER A 86 7.07 -7.56 -3.77
C SER A 86 5.71 -7.00 -3.37
N ILE A 87 5.67 -5.70 -3.12
CA ILE A 87 4.43 -4.99 -2.80
C ILE A 87 3.46 -5.06 -3.98
N LYS A 88 3.98 -4.89 -5.20
CA LYS A 88 3.15 -4.98 -6.39
C LYS A 88 2.51 -6.36 -6.51
N THR A 89 3.27 -7.43 -6.33
CA THR A 89 2.76 -8.80 -6.40
C THR A 89 1.72 -9.04 -5.30
N ALA A 90 1.98 -8.57 -4.09
CA ALA A 90 1.07 -8.75 -2.96
C ALA A 90 -0.26 -8.04 -3.19
N ILE A 91 -0.24 -6.78 -3.60
CA ILE A 91 -1.46 -6.01 -3.84
C ILE A 91 -2.27 -6.61 -4.99
N GLU A 92 -1.60 -7.06 -6.04
CA GLU A 92 -2.26 -7.64 -7.22
C GLU A 92 -2.54 -9.13 -7.08
N SER A 93 -2.26 -9.73 -5.93
CA SER A 93 -2.50 -11.17 -5.70
C SER A 93 -3.98 -11.51 -5.71
N ASP A 94 -4.82 -10.60 -5.25
CA ASP A 94 -6.27 -10.70 -5.37
C ASP A 94 -6.79 -9.36 -5.88
N LYS A 95 -6.95 -9.24 -7.18
CA LYS A 95 -7.34 -7.99 -7.81
C LYS A 95 -8.79 -7.60 -7.56
N SER A 96 -9.60 -8.54 -7.10
CA SER A 96 -10.99 -8.27 -6.73
C SER A 96 -11.12 -7.77 -5.29
N LEU A 97 -10.06 -7.80 -4.51
CA LEU A 97 -10.05 -7.43 -3.08
C LEU A 97 -11.16 -8.12 -2.30
N GLY A 98 -11.30 -9.43 -2.51
CA GLY A 98 -12.35 -10.20 -1.86
C GLY A 98 -13.75 -9.92 -2.40
N GLY A 99 -13.87 -9.37 -3.60
CA GLY A 99 -15.13 -9.01 -4.22
C GLY A 99 -15.50 -7.54 -4.10
N SER A 100 -14.64 -6.72 -3.48
CA SER A 100 -14.90 -5.29 -3.28
C SER A 100 -14.48 -4.41 -4.45
N ALA A 101 -13.78 -4.98 -5.44
CA ALA A 101 -13.27 -4.22 -6.58
C ALA A 101 -13.39 -5.02 -7.87
N PHE A 102 -13.41 -4.30 -8.99
CA PHE A 102 -13.31 -4.92 -10.31
C PHE A 102 -11.86 -5.27 -10.64
N ASP A 103 -10.93 -4.39 -10.26
CA ASP A 103 -9.49 -4.55 -10.51
C ASP A 103 -8.72 -3.63 -9.60
N VAL A 104 -7.47 -3.98 -9.32
CA VAL A 104 -6.54 -3.13 -8.58
C VAL A 104 -5.17 -3.22 -9.23
N ARG A 105 -4.48 -2.09 -9.35
CA ARG A 105 -3.17 -2.00 -10.00
C ARG A 105 -2.25 -1.11 -9.22
N VAL A 106 -1.01 -1.55 -9.06
CA VAL A 106 0.07 -0.69 -8.56
C VAL A 106 0.70 -0.02 -9.78
N THR A 107 0.57 1.30 -9.86
CA THR A 107 0.97 2.06 -11.04
C THR A 107 2.39 2.57 -10.96
N SER A 108 2.87 2.92 -9.77
CA SER A 108 4.22 3.44 -9.60
C SER A 108 4.67 3.36 -8.15
N MET A 109 5.96 3.44 -7.96
CA MET A 109 6.58 3.66 -6.65
C MET A 109 7.34 4.98 -6.72
N THR A 110 7.09 5.86 -5.77
CA THR A 110 7.77 7.15 -5.70
C THR A 110 8.66 7.20 -4.46
N GLY A 111 9.85 7.64 -4.67
CA GLY A 111 10.81 8.12 -3.68
C GLY A 111 11.06 7.27 -2.46
N ILE A 112 12.32 7.10 -2.17
CA ILE A 112 12.77 6.64 -0.87
C ILE A 112 12.87 7.87 0.00
N SER A 113 12.15 7.91 1.12
CA SER A 113 12.11 9.08 1.96
C SER A 113 12.38 8.74 3.43
N ASN A 114 12.77 9.78 4.15
CA ASN A 114 12.95 9.73 5.59
C ASN A 114 11.58 10.02 6.25
N ILE A 115 11.10 9.09 7.06
CA ILE A 115 9.79 9.20 7.72
C ILE A 115 10.01 9.37 9.21
N ASP A 116 9.42 10.43 9.78
CA ASP A 116 9.44 10.70 11.22
C ASP A 116 8.09 10.29 11.81
N LEU A 117 8.12 9.35 12.75
CA LEU A 117 6.90 8.85 13.42
C LEU A 117 6.67 9.52 14.77
N ASN A 118 7.34 10.64 15.05
CA ASN A 118 7.22 11.40 16.30
C ASN A 118 7.71 10.65 17.55
N ASP A 119 8.53 9.61 17.37
CA ASP A 119 9.12 8.87 18.48
C ASP A 119 10.62 9.18 18.65
N GLY A 120 11.11 10.19 17.94
CA GLY A 120 12.52 10.58 17.98
C GLY A 120 13.41 9.77 17.03
N ASN A 121 12.87 8.83 16.29
CA ASN A 121 13.61 8.02 15.33
C ASN A 121 13.20 8.34 13.91
N ASN A 122 14.15 8.22 12.99
CA ASN A 122 13.91 8.36 11.56
C ASN A 122 13.85 6.98 10.92
N TYR A 123 12.86 6.79 10.05
CA TYR A 123 12.63 5.54 9.34
C TYR A 123 12.76 5.75 7.84
N ILE A 124 13.13 4.68 7.14
CA ILE A 124 13.18 4.69 5.69
C ILE A 124 11.90 4.05 5.15
N GLY A 125 11.32 4.69 4.15
CA GLY A 125 10.10 4.21 3.54
C GLY A 125 9.94 4.66 2.12
N MET A 126 8.88 4.19 1.48
CA MET A 126 8.55 4.53 0.10
C MET A 126 7.05 4.49 -0.09
N ASP A 127 6.58 5.22 -1.11
CA ASP A 127 5.15 5.28 -1.43
C ASP A 127 4.88 4.53 -2.72
N PHE A 128 3.81 3.75 -2.71
CA PHE A 128 3.29 3.09 -3.90
C PHE A 128 1.96 3.73 -4.27
N SER A 129 1.80 4.08 -5.54
CA SER A 129 0.54 4.58 -6.07
C SER A 129 -0.30 3.40 -6.54
N VAL A 130 -1.50 3.27 -5.98
CA VAL A 130 -2.41 2.15 -6.26
C VAL A 130 -3.71 2.72 -6.79
N THR A 131 -4.17 2.20 -7.93
CA THR A 131 -5.48 2.55 -8.48
C THR A 131 -6.41 1.34 -8.37
N CYS A 132 -7.56 1.57 -7.75
CA CYS A 132 -8.59 0.56 -7.60
C CYS A 132 -9.80 0.95 -8.43
N TYR A 133 -10.30 0.01 -9.24
CA TYR A 133 -11.48 0.20 -10.07
C TYR A 133 -12.65 -0.51 -9.39
N ALA A 134 -13.68 0.25 -9.03
CA ALA A 134 -14.85 -0.29 -8.34
C ALA A 134 -16.09 0.52 -8.69
N ASN A 135 -17.23 0.12 -8.15
CA ASN A 135 -18.46 0.89 -8.35
C ASN A 135 -18.89 1.65 -7.09
#